data_91e4de716dff54fcaa0681f486701569
#
_entry.id   91e4de716dff54fcaa0681f486701569
#
_cell.length_a   1.000
_cell.length_b   1.000
_cell.length_c   1.000
_cell.angle_alpha   90.00
_cell.angle_beta   90.00
_cell.angle_gamma   90.00
#
_symmetry.space_group_name_H-M   'P 1'
#
loop_
_entity.id
_entity.type
_entity.pdbx_description
1 polymer ?
#
loop_
_entity_poly.entity_id
_entity_poly.type
_entity_poly.pdbx_seq_one_letter_code
_entity_poly.pdbx_strand_id
1 'polypeptide(L)' 'MLKIKEPVLVYKTVNATWIVDVDGTKIEVTYWYNLDNEQSGGWDYDLTPCYENLTEEEIEDLEEEFELVIEDLGA' A
#
# COMPACT_ATOMS: atom_id res chain seq x y z
N MET A 1 -7.41 -1.90 17.14
CA MET A 1 -7.74 -2.34 15.78
C MET A 1 -7.41 -1.25 14.77
N LEU A 2 -6.62 -1.58 13.78
CA LEU A 2 -6.24 -0.63 12.74
C LEU A 2 -7.40 -0.40 11.77
N LYS A 3 -7.59 0.86 11.40
CA LYS A 3 -8.58 1.23 10.39
C LYS A 3 -7.86 1.63 9.13
N ILE A 4 -8.06 0.85 8.08
CA ILE A 4 -7.52 1.16 6.76
C ILE A 4 -8.67 1.67 5.91
N LYS A 5 -8.57 2.92 5.48
CA LYS A 5 -9.59 3.53 4.63
C LYS A 5 -9.39 3.12 3.18
N GLU A 6 -10.40 3.32 2.36
CA GLU A 6 -10.30 3.06 0.93
C GLU A 6 -9.15 3.85 0.32
N PRO A 7 -8.30 3.19 -0.49
CA PRO A 7 -7.23 3.89 -1.18
C PRO A 7 -7.77 4.94 -2.13
N VAL A 8 -7.08 6.06 -2.18
CA VAL A 8 -7.45 7.16 -3.08
C VAL A 8 -6.39 7.28 -4.18
N LEU A 9 -6.80 7.10 -5.41
CA LEU A 9 -5.90 7.29 -6.56
C LEU A 9 -5.58 8.76 -6.70
N VAL A 10 -4.30 9.11 -6.58
CA VAL A 10 -3.84 10.49 -6.61
C VAL A 10 -3.23 10.84 -7.96
N TYR A 11 -2.63 9.85 -8.62
CA TYR A 11 -1.80 10.11 -9.77
C TYR A 11 -1.71 8.87 -10.66
N LYS A 12 -1.87 9.06 -11.95
CA LYS A 12 -1.78 7.96 -12.91
C LYS A 12 -1.24 8.46 -14.25
N THR A 13 0.05 8.19 -14.50
CA THR A 13 0.67 8.42 -15.80
C THR A 13 1.42 7.14 -16.19
N VAL A 14 2.75 7.13 -16.07
CA VAL A 14 3.56 5.92 -16.25
C VAL A 14 3.38 4.99 -15.04
N ASN A 15 3.22 5.59 -13.86
CA ASN A 15 2.97 4.88 -12.61
C ASN A 15 1.59 5.26 -12.08
N ALA A 16 1.02 4.42 -11.25
CA ALA A 16 -0.19 4.76 -10.51
C ALA A 16 0.18 4.90 -9.03
N THR A 17 -0.26 5.97 -8.40
CA THR A 17 0.01 6.25 -7.00
C THR A 17 -1.29 6.44 -6.24
N TRP A 18 -1.41 5.73 -5.13
CA TRP A 18 -2.56 5.84 -4.23
C TRP A 18 -2.09 6.32 -2.87
N ILE A 19 -2.98 6.98 -2.15
CA ILE A 19 -2.77 7.29 -0.74
C ILE A 19 -3.70 6.38 0.06
N VAL A 20 -3.14 5.61 0.98
CA VAL A 20 -3.87 4.73 1.87
C VAL A 20 -3.74 5.26 3.29
N ASP A 21 -4.87 5.57 3.91
CA ASP A 21 -4.89 6.05 5.30
C ASP A 21 -4.98 4.84 6.23
N VAL A 22 -3.93 4.64 7.01
CA VAL A 22 -3.85 3.56 8.01
C VAL A 22 -3.91 4.21 9.38
N ASP A 23 -5.10 4.21 9.98
CA ASP A 23 -5.34 4.74 11.32
C ASP A 23 -4.79 6.16 11.51
N GLY A 24 -5.03 7.03 10.54
CA GLY A 24 -4.58 8.42 10.56
C GLY A 24 -3.21 8.66 9.92
N THR A 25 -2.47 7.62 9.60
CA THR A 25 -1.17 7.74 8.93
C THR A 25 -1.34 7.47 7.44
N LYS A 26 -0.90 8.40 6.62
CA LYS A 26 -1.03 8.27 5.16
C LYS A 26 0.18 7.54 4.58
N ILE A 27 -0.08 6.47 3.85
CA ILE A 27 0.93 5.67 3.20
C ILE A 27 0.79 5.83 1.69
N GLU A 28 1.86 6.21 1.04
CA GLU A 28 1.90 6.32 -0.41
C GLU A 28 2.23 4.95 -1.01
N VAL A 29 1.38 4.49 -1.92
CA VAL A 29 1.54 3.22 -2.60
C VAL A 29 1.69 3.49 -4.08
N THR A 30 2.78 3.04 -4.68
CA THR A 30 3.06 3.24 -6.10
C THR A 30 3.16 1.90 -6.81
N TYR A 31 2.46 1.79 -7.92
CA TYR A 31 2.58 0.65 -8.82
C TYR A 31 3.44 1.04 -10.01
N TRP A 32 4.47 0.25 -10.25
CA TRP A 32 5.42 0.46 -11.35
C TRP A 32 5.03 -0.41 -12.53
N TYR A 33 4.78 0.23 -13.68
CA TYR A 33 4.56 -0.48 -14.92
C TYR A 33 5.92 -0.78 -15.55
N ASN A 34 6.11 -2.02 -15.98
CA ASN A 34 7.29 -2.36 -16.74
C ASN A 34 6.91 -2.46 -18.22
N LEU A 35 7.37 -1.50 -19.00
CA LEU A 35 7.05 -1.42 -20.43
C LEU A 35 7.78 -2.48 -21.25
N ASP A 36 8.89 -3.00 -20.75
CA ASP A 36 9.71 -3.98 -21.45
C ASP A 36 9.28 -5.41 -21.19
N ASN A 37 8.50 -5.64 -20.15
CA ASN A 37 8.05 -6.97 -19.76
C ASN A 37 6.66 -6.86 -19.13
N GLU A 38 5.66 -7.28 -19.88
CA GLU A 38 4.25 -7.18 -19.47
C GLU A 38 3.93 -7.92 -18.16
N GLN A 39 4.81 -8.82 -17.73
CA GLN A 39 4.59 -9.61 -16.52
C GLN A 39 5.20 -9.02 -15.26
N SER A 40 5.99 -7.97 -15.37
CA SER A 40 6.66 -7.43 -14.21
C SER A 40 6.21 -6.02 -13.90
N GLY A 41 5.16 -5.92 -13.14
CA GLY A 41 4.83 -4.73 -12.39
C GLY A 41 5.30 -4.96 -10.95
N GLY A 42 5.52 -3.91 -10.23
CA GLY A 42 5.91 -3.98 -8.83
C GLY A 42 5.18 -2.94 -8.00
N TRP A 43 5.02 -3.25 -6.74
CA TRP A 43 4.43 -2.34 -5.76
C TRP A 43 5.53 -1.80 -4.87
N ASP A 44 5.47 -0.51 -4.59
CA ASP A 44 6.41 0.15 -3.69
C ASP A 44 5.64 0.93 -2.64
N TYR A 45 5.91 0.64 -1.38
CA TYR A 45 5.29 1.33 -0.25
C TYR A 45 6.14 1.12 1.00
N ASP A 46 5.99 2.01 1.97
CA ASP A 46 6.73 1.94 3.22
C ASP A 46 5.76 2.09 4.39
N LEU A 47 5.61 1.04 5.18
CA LEU A 47 4.75 1.00 6.36
C LEU A 47 5.46 1.43 7.64
N THR A 48 6.75 1.73 7.57
CA THR A 48 7.55 2.12 8.74
C THR A 48 6.89 3.21 9.59
N PRO A 49 6.30 4.27 9.01
CA PRO A 49 5.64 5.28 9.83
C PRO A 49 4.48 4.77 10.68
N CYS A 50 3.92 3.60 10.33
CA CYS A 50 2.81 3.01 11.08
C CYS A 50 3.29 2.14 12.24
N TYR A 51 4.58 1.77 12.28
CA TYR A 51 5.09 0.80 13.24
C TYR A 51 5.38 1.37 14.62
N GLU A 52 5.49 2.67 14.73
CA GLU A 52 6.00 3.37 15.91
C GLU A 52 5.33 2.98 17.23
N ASN A 53 4.03 2.74 17.21
CA ASN A 53 3.26 2.41 18.41
C ASN A 53 2.61 1.02 18.34
N LEU A 54 3.14 0.15 17.48
CA LEU A 54 2.58 -1.17 17.29
C LEU A 54 3.47 -2.26 17.90
N THR A 55 2.83 -3.31 18.41
CA THR A 55 3.53 -4.52 18.82
C THR A 55 3.88 -5.34 17.59
N GLU A 56 4.76 -6.33 17.75
CA GLU A 56 5.13 -7.23 16.64
C GLU A 56 3.91 -7.92 16.04
N GLU A 57 2.98 -8.34 16.90
CA GLU A 57 1.76 -8.99 16.48
C GLU A 57 0.89 -8.05 15.64
N GLU A 58 0.78 -6.80 16.08
CA GLU A 58 0.03 -5.79 15.34
C GLU A 58 0.68 -5.45 14.00
N ILE A 59 2.01 -5.45 13.95
CA ILE A 59 2.74 -5.20 12.72
C ILE A 59 2.48 -6.32 11.71
N GLU A 60 2.49 -7.58 12.16
CA GLU A 60 2.18 -8.72 11.29
C GLU A 60 0.75 -8.64 10.75
N ASP A 61 -0.21 -8.28 11.60
CA ASP A 61 -1.59 -8.10 11.19
C ASP A 61 -1.72 -6.98 10.15
N LEU A 62 -1.02 -5.87 10.39
CA LEU A 62 -1.01 -4.75 9.45
C LEU A 62 -0.46 -5.16 8.09
N GLU A 63 0.65 -5.87 8.08
CA GLU A 63 1.26 -6.32 6.84
C GLU A 63 0.31 -7.24 6.05
N GLU A 64 -0.36 -8.16 6.71
CA GLU A 64 -1.33 -9.05 6.09
C GLU A 64 -2.51 -8.28 5.51
N GLU A 65 -3.09 -7.39 6.28
CA GLU A 65 -4.23 -6.60 5.83
C GLU A 65 -3.83 -5.67 4.67
N PHE A 66 -2.65 -5.10 4.75
CA PHE A 66 -2.16 -4.22 3.70
C PHE A 66 -1.92 -4.98 2.40
N GLU A 67 -1.43 -6.20 2.47
CA GLU A 67 -1.29 -7.06 1.28
C GLU A 67 -2.64 -7.30 0.60
N LEU A 68 -3.70 -7.50 1.38
CA LEU A 68 -5.05 -7.66 0.83
C LEU A 68 -5.52 -6.39 0.12
N VAL A 69 -5.20 -5.22 0.67
CA VAL A 69 -5.51 -3.94 0.04
C VAL A 69 -4.79 -3.82 -1.31
N ILE A 70 -3.51 -4.20 -1.34
CA ILE A 70 -2.71 -4.16 -2.56
C ILE A 70 -3.28 -5.12 -3.62
N GLU A 71 -3.65 -6.32 -3.22
CA GLU A 71 -4.27 -7.29 -4.14
C GLU A 71 -5.56 -6.74 -4.74
N ASP A 72 -6.36 -6.07 -3.92
CA ASP A 72 -7.61 -5.47 -4.37
C ASP A 72 -7.36 -4.34 -5.38
N LEU A 73 -6.31 -3.56 -5.17
CA LEU A 73 -5.91 -2.50 -6.09
C LEU A 73 -5.43 -3.06 -7.44
N GLY A 74 -4.80 -4.22 -7.41
CA GLY A 74 -4.28 -4.88 -8.60
C GLY A 74 -5.33 -5.66 -9.40
N ALA A 75 -6.50 -5.83 -8.85
CA ALA A 75 -7.55 -6.64 -9.49
C ALA A 75 -8.31 -5.91 -10.64
#